data_0cd0d667b72093251aa30cf5ee636a72
#
_entry.id   0cd0d667b72093251aa30cf5ee636a72
#
_cell.length_a   1.000
_cell.length_b   1.000
_cell.length_c   1.000
_cell.angle_alpha   90.00
_cell.angle_beta   90.00
_cell.angle_gamma   90.00
#
_symmetry.space_group_name_H-M   'P 1'
#
loop_
_entity.id
_entity.type
_entity.pdbx_description
1 polymer ?
#
loop_
_entity_poly.entity_id
_entity_poly.type
_entity_poly.pdbx_seq_one_letter_code
_entity_poly.pdbx_strand_id
1 'polypeptide(L)'
;MKGRGRAPTLPSEDRRRFLLGMVAVAVSGRAANEYPVVQPGRVLRFPADHGSHPDYRTEWWYITGWLKDRDDHDIGVQVTFFRNRPQVQEDNPSAFAPKQLLFAHAALSDPEYGRLRHDQRAAREGFGLAEAARGNTRVHIEDWSLELTGGGYRARIAARDFTFDLRFVPTVPVLPEGAAGFSRKGPRPGQASYYYSRPHLAVSGRVSEPGRARDVTGVAWLDHEWSSEYLAKEAAGWDWVGLNLAGGGALMAFRIRGKDGEDVWAGATWRSAGGAARSLPPGEVEFQPLRRWRSPRTGVEYPIAMRVTAGDLAFDLEPLMDDQELDARGSTGTVYWEGAVRVRSGGKELGRGYLELTGYWSPVKL
;
A
#
# COMPACT_ATOMS: atom_id res chain seq x y z
N MET A 1 7.41 78.21 -61.30
CA MET A 1 8.78 78.26 -61.85
C MET A 1 9.67 77.43 -60.93
N LYS A 2 10.07 76.32 -61.37
CA LYS A 2 11.39 75.71 -61.53
C LYS A 2 12.39 75.96 -60.35
N GLY A 3 12.83 74.91 -59.76
CA GLY A 3 14.02 74.76 -58.96
C GLY A 3 14.24 73.32 -58.52
N ARG A 4 14.95 72.51 -59.34
CA ARG A 4 15.46 71.17 -59.03
C ARG A 4 16.73 71.37 -58.15
N GLY A 5 16.77 70.70 -57.01
CA GLY A 5 17.97 70.60 -56.19
C GLY A 5 18.36 69.12 -56.04
N ARG A 6 19.58 68.83 -56.41
CA ARG A 6 20.24 67.52 -56.48
C ARG A 6 20.44 66.94 -55.08
N ALA A 7 20.30 65.61 -54.99
CA ALA A 7 20.77 64.79 -53.85
C ALA A 7 22.29 64.69 -53.84
N PRO A 8 22.94 64.65 -52.65
CA PRO A 8 24.35 64.25 -52.51
C PRO A 8 24.45 62.76 -52.33
N THR A 9 25.40 62.18 -53.01
CA THR A 9 25.88 60.83 -53.02
C THR A 9 26.58 60.47 -51.68
N LEU A 10 26.29 59.28 -51.17
CA LEU A 10 27.00 58.67 -50.08
C LEU A 10 28.39 58.13 -50.49
N PRO A 11 29.41 58.21 -49.67
CA PRO A 11 30.63 57.44 -49.84
C PRO A 11 30.48 56.03 -49.25
N SER A 12 31.17 55.13 -49.89
CA SER A 12 31.24 53.68 -49.67
C SER A 12 31.95 53.27 -48.38
N GLU A 13 31.48 52.13 -47.87
CA GLU A 13 32.19 51.06 -47.26
C GLU A 13 32.99 51.33 -45.97
N ASP A 14 32.39 50.93 -44.86
CA ASP A 14 33.15 50.21 -43.82
C ASP A 14 32.35 49.05 -43.24
N ARG A 15 32.72 47.82 -43.68
CA ARG A 15 32.17 46.58 -43.20
C ARG A 15 32.73 46.28 -41.83
N ARG A 16 32.05 46.74 -40.78
CA ARG A 16 32.28 46.20 -39.42
C ARG A 16 31.43 44.98 -39.26
N ARG A 17 32.11 43.83 -39.35
CA ARG A 17 31.55 42.53 -38.98
C ARG A 17 31.22 42.56 -37.46
N PHE A 18 29.93 42.72 -37.13
CA PHE A 18 29.40 42.37 -35.84
C PHE A 18 29.31 40.87 -35.80
N LEU A 19 30.29 40.21 -35.17
CA LEU A 19 30.17 38.83 -34.71
C LEU A 19 29.16 38.84 -33.57
N LEU A 20 27.89 38.50 -33.86
CA LEU A 20 26.91 38.06 -32.91
C LEU A 20 27.36 36.69 -32.43
N GLY A 21 28.11 36.66 -31.30
CA GLY A 21 28.30 35.48 -30.53
C GLY A 21 26.95 35.05 -29.96
N MET A 22 26.28 34.08 -30.60
CA MET A 22 25.22 33.31 -29.95
C MET A 22 25.89 32.55 -28.81
N VAL A 23 25.79 33.08 -27.59
CA VAL A 23 25.92 32.28 -26.39
C VAL A 23 24.69 31.37 -26.36
N ALA A 24 24.83 30.16 -26.87
CA ALA A 24 23.89 29.10 -26.62
C ALA A 24 23.99 28.81 -25.11
N VAL A 25 23.12 29.43 -24.33
CA VAL A 25 22.82 28.98 -23.00
C VAL A 25 22.16 27.62 -23.19
N ALA A 26 22.96 26.57 -23.05
CA ALA A 26 22.47 25.22 -22.85
C ALA A 26 21.68 25.29 -21.53
N VAL A 27 20.36 25.52 -21.65
CA VAL A 27 19.43 25.18 -20.58
C VAL A 27 19.54 23.68 -20.50
N SER A 28 20.43 23.20 -19.63
CA SER A 28 20.40 21.84 -19.17
C SER A 28 19.05 21.68 -18.48
N GLY A 29 18.05 21.26 -19.25
CA GLY A 29 16.82 20.75 -18.70
C GLY A 29 17.26 19.64 -17.75
N ARG A 30 17.21 19.89 -16.44
CA ARG A 30 17.29 18.84 -15.44
C ARG A 30 16.17 17.88 -15.83
N ALA A 31 16.53 16.67 -16.27
CA ALA A 31 15.55 15.60 -16.43
C ALA A 31 14.76 15.57 -15.11
N ALA A 32 13.44 15.65 -15.21
CA ALA A 32 12.58 15.41 -14.06
C ALA A 32 13.12 14.14 -13.40
N ASN A 33 13.38 14.19 -12.09
CA ASN A 33 13.97 13.07 -11.37
C ASN A 33 13.04 11.86 -11.57
N GLU A 34 13.39 10.98 -12.51
CA GLU A 34 12.63 9.76 -12.75
C GLU A 34 12.63 8.93 -11.48
N TYR A 35 11.49 8.31 -11.19
CA TYR A 35 11.41 7.37 -10.07
C TYR A 35 12.37 6.19 -10.30
N PRO A 36 13.04 5.68 -9.25
CA PRO A 36 13.82 4.46 -9.36
C PRO A 36 12.95 3.29 -9.82
N VAL A 37 13.47 2.51 -10.76
CA VAL A 37 12.79 1.30 -11.23
C VAL A 37 13.10 0.15 -10.28
N VAL A 38 12.07 -0.61 -9.91
CA VAL A 38 12.22 -1.85 -9.16
C VAL A 38 12.86 -2.92 -10.06
N GLN A 39 13.98 -3.49 -9.63
CA GLN A 39 14.77 -4.44 -10.41
C GLN A 39 14.97 -5.76 -9.66
N PRO A 40 15.00 -6.90 -10.35
CA PRO A 40 15.31 -8.19 -9.73
C PRO A 40 16.73 -8.21 -9.16
N GLY A 41 16.98 -9.07 -8.16
CA GLY A 41 18.31 -9.30 -7.60
C GLY A 41 18.71 -8.35 -6.46
N ARG A 42 17.89 -7.36 -6.10
CA ARG A 42 18.11 -6.62 -4.86
C ARG A 42 17.87 -7.52 -3.65
N VAL A 43 18.81 -7.55 -2.74
CA VAL A 43 18.69 -8.22 -1.45
C VAL A 43 18.13 -7.21 -0.43
N LEU A 44 17.02 -7.56 0.21
CA LEU A 44 16.47 -6.78 1.32
C LEU A 44 17.42 -6.81 2.52
N ARG A 45 17.68 -5.66 3.11
CA ARG A 45 18.65 -5.47 4.20
C ARG A 45 17.95 -4.93 5.45
N PHE A 46 17.87 -5.75 6.47
CA PHE A 46 17.29 -5.35 7.75
C PHE A 46 18.37 -4.92 8.76
N PRO A 47 18.14 -3.87 9.56
CA PRO A 47 16.87 -3.13 9.73
C PRO A 47 16.57 -2.04 8.68
N ALA A 48 17.51 -1.72 7.79
CA ALA A 48 17.39 -0.57 6.88
C ALA A 48 16.09 -0.57 6.07
N ASP A 49 15.71 -1.71 5.50
CA ASP A 49 14.50 -1.86 4.69
C ASP A 49 13.21 -2.04 5.54
N HIS A 50 13.26 -1.79 6.87
CA HIS A 50 12.06 -1.55 7.66
C HIS A 50 11.60 -0.09 7.59
N GLY A 51 12.48 0.83 7.23
CA GLY A 51 12.20 2.24 7.09
C GLY A 51 11.67 2.63 5.71
N SER A 52 11.43 3.94 5.54
CA SER A 52 10.88 4.45 4.29
C SER A 52 11.91 4.51 3.16
N HIS A 53 11.40 4.39 1.92
CA HIS A 53 12.11 4.47 0.65
C HIS A 53 11.60 5.67 -0.17
N PRO A 54 11.81 6.92 0.28
CA PRO A 54 11.13 8.11 -0.23
C PRO A 54 11.49 8.47 -1.67
N ASP A 55 12.49 7.82 -2.27
CA ASP A 55 12.83 8.01 -3.68
C ASP A 55 11.83 7.30 -4.61
N TYR A 56 11.21 6.22 -4.14
CA TYR A 56 10.15 5.51 -4.87
C TYR A 56 8.82 6.26 -4.81
N ARG A 57 7.95 6.02 -5.80
CA ARG A 57 6.69 6.72 -5.94
C ARG A 57 5.72 6.43 -4.81
N THR A 58 5.51 5.15 -4.47
CA THR A 58 4.53 4.70 -3.48
C THR A 58 5.12 3.67 -2.54
N GLU A 59 4.62 3.65 -1.31
CA GLU A 59 5.05 2.74 -0.25
C GLU A 59 3.97 2.63 0.80
N TRP A 60 3.85 1.46 1.44
CA TRP A 60 2.93 1.29 2.56
C TRP A 60 3.44 0.29 3.60
N TRP A 61 3.05 0.53 4.83
CA TRP A 61 3.11 -0.39 5.96
C TRP A 61 1.68 -0.74 6.33
N TYR A 62 1.30 -1.99 6.16
CA TYR A 62 -0.06 -2.47 6.29
C TYR A 62 -0.10 -3.59 7.31
N ILE A 63 -0.83 -3.40 8.42
CA ILE A 63 -1.02 -4.43 9.44
C ILE A 63 -2.50 -4.77 9.50
N THR A 64 -2.79 -6.06 9.42
CA THR A 64 -4.12 -6.62 9.65
C THR A 64 -4.04 -7.74 10.67
N GLY A 65 -5.09 -7.94 11.44
CA GLY A 65 -5.05 -8.96 12.48
C GLY A 65 -6.40 -9.36 13.02
N TRP A 66 -6.39 -10.47 13.70
CA TRP A 66 -7.49 -10.98 14.48
C TRP A 66 -7.14 -10.87 15.96
N LEU A 67 -8.04 -10.24 16.70
CA LEU A 67 -7.95 -10.03 18.15
C LEU A 67 -9.05 -10.82 18.82
N LYS A 68 -8.78 -11.19 20.08
CA LYS A 68 -9.76 -11.71 21.02
C LYS A 68 -9.71 -10.90 22.30
N ASP A 69 -10.87 -10.55 22.84
CA ASP A 69 -10.98 -10.00 24.17
C ASP A 69 -11.05 -11.11 25.23
N ARG A 70 -11.27 -10.73 26.51
CA ARG A 70 -11.35 -11.69 27.62
C ARG A 70 -12.57 -12.59 27.58
N ASP A 71 -13.62 -12.17 26.84
CA ASP A 71 -14.86 -12.91 26.68
C ASP A 71 -14.86 -13.74 25.39
N ASP A 72 -13.67 -13.91 24.77
CA ASP A 72 -13.41 -14.68 23.53
C ASP A 72 -14.09 -14.12 22.28
N HIS A 73 -14.50 -12.82 22.29
CA HIS A 73 -15.07 -12.17 21.12
C HIS A 73 -14.00 -11.90 20.06
N ASP A 74 -14.30 -12.28 18.83
CA ASP A 74 -13.44 -12.04 17.68
C ASP A 74 -13.59 -10.60 17.17
N ILE A 75 -12.47 -9.92 16.97
CA ILE A 75 -12.39 -8.56 16.43
C ILE A 75 -11.31 -8.52 15.35
N GLY A 76 -11.64 -8.02 14.16
CA GLY A 76 -10.65 -7.69 13.14
C GLY A 76 -10.05 -6.31 13.39
N VAL A 77 -8.77 -6.16 13.14
CA VAL A 77 -8.07 -4.86 13.21
C VAL A 77 -7.26 -4.61 11.95
N GLN A 78 -7.25 -3.38 11.49
CA GLN A 78 -6.41 -2.92 10.39
C GLN A 78 -5.80 -1.57 10.73
N VAL A 79 -4.53 -1.37 10.36
CA VAL A 79 -3.87 -0.07 10.30
C VAL A 79 -2.91 -0.05 9.12
N THR A 80 -3.04 0.98 8.30
CA THR A 80 -2.16 1.20 7.15
C THR A 80 -1.63 2.62 7.16
N PHE A 81 -0.33 2.75 6.94
CA PHE A 81 0.29 4.01 6.58
C PHE A 81 0.80 3.92 5.15
N PHE A 82 0.46 4.90 4.35
CA PHE A 82 0.91 5.04 2.96
C PHE A 82 1.81 6.26 2.84
N ARG A 83 2.80 6.16 1.99
CA ARG A 83 3.62 7.29 1.54
C ARG A 83 3.57 7.37 0.02
N ASN A 84 3.40 8.56 -0.48
CA ASN A 84 3.44 8.85 -1.92
C ASN A 84 4.35 10.04 -2.20
N ARG A 85 5.21 9.91 -3.22
CA ARG A 85 6.02 11.00 -3.78
C ARG A 85 5.33 11.48 -5.05
N PRO A 86 4.61 12.62 -5.04
CA PRO A 86 3.79 13.04 -6.17
C PRO A 86 4.59 13.67 -7.33
N GLN A 87 5.88 13.97 -7.13
CA GLN A 87 6.74 14.73 -8.07
C GLN A 87 6.13 16.07 -8.50
N VAL A 88 5.40 16.71 -7.60
CA VAL A 88 4.84 18.05 -7.81
C VAL A 88 5.72 19.07 -7.11
N GLN A 89 6.15 20.11 -7.83
CA GLN A 89 6.98 21.21 -7.29
C GLN A 89 8.28 20.73 -6.62
N GLU A 90 8.95 19.73 -7.17
CA GLU A 90 10.20 19.17 -6.60
C GLU A 90 11.31 20.23 -6.45
N ASP A 91 11.39 21.17 -7.38
CA ASP A 91 12.37 22.28 -7.36
C ASP A 91 11.93 23.45 -6.46
N ASN A 92 10.73 23.40 -5.88
CA ASN A 92 10.28 24.45 -4.96
C ASN A 92 11.06 24.36 -3.64
N PRO A 93 11.84 25.38 -3.26
CA PRO A 93 12.64 25.38 -2.02
C PRO A 93 11.79 25.52 -0.75
N SER A 94 10.52 25.82 -0.90
CA SER A 94 9.62 25.99 0.24
C SER A 94 9.50 24.68 1.04
N ALA A 95 9.64 24.78 2.36
CA ALA A 95 9.32 23.69 3.27
C ALA A 95 7.83 23.27 3.20
N PHE A 96 6.98 24.10 2.57
CA PHE A 96 5.57 23.79 2.32
C PHE A 96 5.32 23.01 1.03
N ALA A 97 6.32 22.80 0.18
CA ALA A 97 6.16 22.00 -1.02
C ALA A 97 5.79 20.53 -0.67
N PRO A 98 4.78 19.92 -1.33
CA PRO A 98 4.31 18.57 -1.01
C PRO A 98 5.24 17.51 -1.61
N LYS A 99 6.47 17.41 -1.11
CA LYS A 99 7.47 16.44 -1.61
C LYS A 99 7.13 15.01 -1.27
N GLN A 100 6.54 14.80 -0.10
CA GLN A 100 6.00 13.51 0.35
C GLN A 100 4.62 13.73 0.94
N LEU A 101 3.69 12.85 0.58
CA LEU A 101 2.34 12.80 1.13
C LEU A 101 2.19 11.51 1.92
N LEU A 102 1.62 11.61 3.11
CA LEU A 102 1.31 10.48 3.95
C LEU A 102 -0.21 10.37 4.10
N PHE A 103 -0.69 9.13 4.07
CA PHE A 103 -2.09 8.79 4.37
C PHE A 103 -2.09 7.67 5.40
N ALA A 104 -3.14 7.61 6.20
CA ALA A 104 -3.33 6.50 7.12
C ALA A 104 -4.79 6.11 7.19
N HIS A 105 -5.04 4.81 7.26
CA HIS A 105 -6.35 4.21 7.51
C HIS A 105 -6.25 3.33 8.76
N ALA A 106 -7.29 3.35 9.58
CA ALA A 106 -7.43 2.44 10.70
C ALA A 106 -8.86 1.94 10.78
N ALA A 107 -9.04 0.67 11.10
CA ALA A 107 -10.35 0.07 11.16
C ALA A 107 -10.46 -1.03 12.22
N LEU A 108 -11.69 -1.22 12.70
CA LEU A 108 -12.12 -2.33 13.55
C LEU A 108 -13.32 -3.04 12.92
N SER A 109 -13.21 -4.34 12.76
CA SER A 109 -14.28 -5.26 12.35
C SER A 109 -14.81 -5.96 13.59
N ASP A 110 -15.91 -5.48 14.13
CA ASP A 110 -16.56 -6.07 15.31
C ASP A 110 -17.98 -6.51 14.93
N PRO A 111 -18.28 -7.83 14.95
CA PRO A 111 -19.62 -8.35 14.64
C PRO A 111 -20.72 -7.79 15.54
N GLU A 112 -20.42 -7.43 16.79
CA GLU A 112 -21.40 -6.80 17.68
C GLU A 112 -21.85 -5.43 17.17
N TYR A 113 -20.95 -4.72 16.46
CA TYR A 113 -21.29 -3.43 15.84
C TYR A 113 -21.97 -3.58 14.48
N GLY A 114 -21.75 -4.72 13.79
CA GLY A 114 -22.40 -5.11 12.55
C GLY A 114 -21.90 -4.42 11.27
N ARG A 115 -20.94 -3.50 11.37
CA ARG A 115 -20.25 -2.86 10.24
C ARG A 115 -18.84 -2.45 10.61
N LEU A 116 -18.00 -2.24 9.59
CA LEU A 116 -16.66 -1.68 9.78
C LEU A 116 -16.72 -0.29 10.41
N ARG A 117 -16.00 -0.09 11.49
CA ARG A 117 -15.67 1.24 11.99
C ARG A 117 -14.29 1.60 11.50
N HIS A 118 -14.17 2.75 10.88
CA HIS A 118 -12.90 3.20 10.30
C HIS A 118 -12.74 4.71 10.42
N ASP A 119 -11.50 5.13 10.36
CA ASP A 119 -11.13 6.55 10.25
C ASP A 119 -9.88 6.66 9.36
N GLN A 120 -9.60 7.88 8.91
CA GLN A 120 -8.54 8.15 7.95
C GLN A 120 -7.86 9.48 8.21
N ARG A 121 -6.58 9.56 7.84
CA ARG A 121 -5.81 10.80 7.91
C ARG A 121 -5.01 11.00 6.64
N ALA A 122 -4.71 12.29 6.33
CA ALA A 122 -3.85 12.69 5.24
C ALA A 122 -3.05 13.91 5.64
N ALA A 123 -1.75 13.89 5.39
CA ALA A 123 -0.87 15.02 5.64
C ALA A 123 0.30 15.02 4.64
N ARG A 124 0.86 16.19 4.38
CA ARG A 124 2.21 16.26 3.80
C ARG A 124 3.23 16.05 4.92
N GLU A 125 4.38 15.47 4.57
CA GLU A 125 5.49 15.31 5.48
C GLU A 125 6.04 16.66 5.93
N GLY A 126 6.44 16.73 7.20
CA GLY A 126 7.13 17.87 7.77
C GLY A 126 6.43 18.52 8.97
N PHE A 127 7.08 19.53 9.55
CA PHE A 127 6.61 20.35 10.69
C PHE A 127 6.26 19.54 11.95
N GLY A 128 6.77 18.32 12.08
CA GLY A 128 6.40 17.42 13.18
C GLY A 128 4.97 16.85 13.09
N LEU A 129 4.23 17.16 12.02
CA LEU A 129 2.85 16.67 11.83
C LEU A 129 2.80 15.28 11.20
N ALA A 130 3.70 15.00 10.29
CA ALA A 130 3.80 13.69 9.64
C ALA A 130 5.24 13.40 9.23
N GLU A 131 5.67 12.16 9.38
CA GLU A 131 6.99 11.67 9.00
C GLU A 131 6.94 10.19 8.67
N ALA A 132 7.74 9.76 7.69
CA ALA A 132 8.09 8.36 7.45
C ALA A 132 9.62 8.23 7.46
N ALA A 133 10.18 7.79 8.57
CA ALA A 133 11.63 7.74 8.78
C ALA A 133 12.33 6.68 7.93
N ARG A 134 13.55 6.99 7.46
CA ARG A 134 14.43 6.00 6.83
C ARG A 134 15.04 5.07 7.89
N GLY A 135 15.43 3.88 7.47
CA GLY A 135 16.29 2.96 8.24
C GLY A 135 15.58 2.12 9.31
N ASN A 136 14.39 2.48 9.73
CA ASN A 136 13.54 1.70 10.62
C ASN A 136 12.09 2.11 10.49
N THR A 137 11.14 1.21 10.80
CA THR A 137 9.73 1.59 10.82
C THR A 137 9.48 2.62 11.91
N ARG A 138 9.23 3.83 11.52
CA ARG A 138 8.73 4.93 12.34
C ARG A 138 7.96 5.86 11.41
N VAL A 139 6.66 5.70 11.40
CA VAL A 139 5.76 6.52 10.61
C VAL A 139 4.65 7.06 11.50
N HIS A 140 4.30 8.34 11.30
CA HIS A 140 3.21 8.96 12.02
C HIS A 140 2.49 10.03 11.20
N ILE A 141 1.25 10.26 11.53
CA ILE A 141 0.44 11.41 11.13
C ILE A 141 -0.26 11.90 12.38
N GLU A 142 0.12 13.07 12.87
CA GLU A 142 -0.32 13.64 14.15
C GLU A 142 -0.10 12.65 15.31
N ASP A 143 -1.15 12.21 16.00
CA ASP A 143 -1.13 11.26 17.11
C ASP A 143 -1.29 9.78 16.69
N TRP A 144 -1.44 9.51 15.39
CA TRP A 144 -1.40 8.15 14.86
C TRP A 144 0.02 7.74 14.54
N SER A 145 0.47 6.60 15.03
CA SER A 145 1.84 6.14 14.79
C SER A 145 1.95 4.62 14.63
N LEU A 146 2.96 4.20 13.88
CA LEU A 146 3.45 2.84 13.79
C LEU A 146 4.97 2.86 13.91
N GLU A 147 5.51 2.18 14.92
CA GLU A 147 6.94 2.18 15.24
C GLU A 147 7.45 0.76 15.50
N LEU A 148 8.63 0.43 14.99
CA LEU A 148 9.36 -0.80 15.34
C LEU A 148 10.39 -0.48 16.45
N THR A 149 10.11 -0.93 17.66
CA THR A 149 10.96 -0.71 18.84
C THR A 149 11.01 -1.96 19.72
N GLY A 150 12.17 -2.25 20.31
CA GLY A 150 12.31 -3.38 21.24
C GLY A 150 11.91 -4.73 20.64
N GLY A 151 12.19 -4.93 19.34
CA GLY A 151 11.91 -6.17 18.62
C GLY A 151 10.45 -6.39 18.24
N GLY A 152 9.56 -5.40 18.41
CA GLY A 152 8.15 -5.48 18.01
C GLY A 152 7.63 -4.15 17.48
N TYR A 153 6.58 -4.21 16.69
CA TYR A 153 5.87 -3.02 16.24
C TYR A 153 4.88 -2.57 17.31
N ARG A 154 4.64 -1.27 17.38
CA ARG A 154 3.58 -0.70 18.20
C ARG A 154 2.78 0.27 17.34
N ALA A 155 1.48 0.06 17.26
CA ALA A 155 0.55 1.00 16.63
C ALA A 155 -0.27 1.70 17.71
N ARG A 156 -0.31 3.04 17.65
CA ARG A 156 -1.18 3.89 18.46
C ARG A 156 -2.09 4.67 17.53
N ILE A 157 -3.37 4.45 17.69
CA ILE A 157 -4.40 5.07 16.85
C ILE A 157 -5.45 5.70 17.75
N ALA A 158 -5.74 6.97 17.49
CA ALA A 158 -6.83 7.70 18.11
C ALA A 158 -7.82 8.14 17.02
N ALA A 159 -8.69 7.21 16.62
CA ALA A 159 -9.76 7.45 15.67
C ALA A 159 -10.97 8.12 16.35
N ARG A 160 -11.92 8.61 15.56
CA ARG A 160 -13.12 9.32 16.05
C ARG A 160 -13.96 8.46 17.00
N ASP A 161 -14.17 7.20 16.64
CA ASP A 161 -15.11 6.31 17.32
C ASP A 161 -14.42 5.15 18.07
N PHE A 162 -13.09 5.06 17.99
CA PHE A 162 -12.30 4.06 18.68
C PHE A 162 -10.85 4.51 18.84
N THR A 163 -10.16 3.89 19.79
CA THR A 163 -8.71 4.01 19.92
C THR A 163 -8.12 2.63 20.12
N PHE A 164 -6.86 2.45 19.69
CA PHE A 164 -6.10 1.28 20.11
C PHE A 164 -4.62 1.59 20.33
N ASP A 165 -4.03 0.86 21.27
CA ASP A 165 -2.61 0.79 21.53
C ASP A 165 -2.22 -0.68 21.52
N LEU A 166 -1.67 -1.12 20.39
CA LEU A 166 -1.38 -2.53 20.12
C LEU A 166 0.10 -2.75 19.87
N ARG A 167 0.63 -3.81 20.48
CA ARG A 167 1.98 -4.32 20.24
C ARG A 167 1.89 -5.57 19.38
N PHE A 168 2.76 -5.67 18.37
CA PHE A 168 2.87 -6.77 17.42
C PHE A 168 4.28 -7.33 17.47
N VAL A 169 4.44 -8.55 17.97
CA VAL A 169 5.74 -9.19 18.18
C VAL A 169 5.95 -10.28 17.13
N PRO A 170 6.99 -10.19 16.27
CA PRO A 170 7.32 -11.24 15.33
C PRO A 170 7.62 -12.56 16.02
N THR A 171 6.94 -13.64 15.61
CA THR A 171 7.16 -14.99 16.12
C THR A 171 7.88 -15.89 15.12
N VAL A 172 7.94 -15.45 13.86
CA VAL A 172 8.60 -16.16 12.76
C VAL A 172 9.45 -15.18 11.93
N PRO A 173 10.42 -15.67 11.14
CA PRO A 173 11.22 -14.81 10.27
C PRO A 173 10.38 -14.06 9.24
N VAL A 174 10.94 -12.95 8.72
CA VAL A 174 10.43 -12.23 7.54
C VAL A 174 10.13 -13.20 6.40
N LEU A 175 9.06 -12.94 5.67
CA LEU A 175 8.68 -13.63 4.44
C LEU A 175 8.92 -12.67 3.26
N PRO A 176 10.04 -12.77 2.54
CA PRO A 176 10.22 -12.01 1.30
C PRO A 176 9.25 -12.52 0.23
N GLU A 177 8.49 -11.62 -0.36
CA GLU A 177 7.47 -11.96 -1.33
C GLU A 177 8.03 -12.10 -2.75
N GLY A 178 7.43 -12.96 -3.55
CA GLY A 178 7.88 -13.23 -4.91
C GLY A 178 9.30 -13.82 -4.95
N ALA A 179 10.14 -13.34 -5.86
CA ALA A 179 11.52 -13.79 -6.00
C ALA A 179 12.42 -13.06 -4.98
N ALA A 180 12.48 -13.56 -3.75
CA ALA A 180 13.30 -13.02 -2.66
C ALA A 180 13.06 -11.53 -2.37
N GLY A 181 11.81 -11.08 -2.41
CA GLY A 181 11.42 -9.69 -2.19
C GLY A 181 11.19 -8.88 -3.47
N PHE A 182 11.41 -9.46 -4.64
CA PHE A 182 11.01 -8.88 -5.92
C PHE A 182 9.67 -9.48 -6.36
N SER A 183 8.59 -8.72 -6.19
CA SER A 183 7.22 -9.15 -6.47
C SER A 183 6.71 -8.50 -7.76
N ARG A 184 6.52 -9.29 -8.81
CA ARG A 184 5.94 -8.81 -10.07
C ARG A 184 4.46 -8.50 -9.91
N LYS A 185 4.01 -7.42 -10.56
CA LYS A 185 2.61 -6.92 -10.53
C LYS A 185 2.02 -6.81 -11.93
N GLY A 186 2.71 -7.28 -12.94
CA GLY A 186 2.24 -7.24 -14.31
C GLY A 186 3.20 -7.86 -15.30
N PRO A 187 2.82 -7.90 -16.59
CA PRO A 187 3.62 -8.52 -17.64
C PRO A 187 4.90 -7.76 -17.96
N ARG A 188 4.95 -6.42 -17.76
CA ARG A 188 6.16 -5.64 -18.04
C ARG A 188 7.17 -5.73 -16.89
N PRO A 189 8.47 -5.75 -17.18
CA PRO A 189 9.52 -5.89 -16.16
C PRO A 189 9.47 -4.84 -15.04
N GLY A 190 9.13 -3.58 -15.36
CA GLY A 190 9.05 -2.49 -14.39
C GLY A 190 7.84 -2.56 -13.46
N GLN A 191 6.82 -3.35 -13.81
CA GLN A 191 5.62 -3.55 -13.00
C GLN A 191 5.92 -4.53 -11.87
N ALA A 192 6.57 -4.03 -10.85
CA ALA A 192 7.03 -4.82 -9.71
C ALA A 192 7.17 -3.94 -8.47
N SER A 193 7.25 -4.57 -7.34
CA SER A 193 7.55 -3.95 -6.05
C SER A 193 8.68 -4.67 -5.33
N TYR A 194 9.33 -3.99 -4.41
CA TYR A 194 10.05 -4.65 -3.32
C TYR A 194 9.05 -4.86 -2.19
N TYR A 195 8.96 -6.11 -1.72
CA TYR A 195 7.87 -6.52 -0.86
C TYR A 195 8.31 -7.61 0.12
N TYR A 196 8.02 -7.41 1.38
CA TYR A 196 8.12 -8.46 2.38
C TYR A 196 6.95 -8.41 3.34
N SER A 197 6.65 -9.57 3.92
CA SER A 197 5.62 -9.72 4.95
C SER A 197 6.22 -10.18 6.27
N ARG A 198 5.50 -9.94 7.35
CA ARG A 198 5.70 -10.55 8.66
C ARG A 198 4.42 -11.25 9.09
N PRO A 199 4.28 -12.53 8.76
CA PRO A 199 3.18 -13.35 9.24
C PRO A 199 3.33 -13.67 10.73
N HIS A 200 2.25 -14.15 11.33
CA HIS A 200 2.23 -14.62 12.72
C HIS A 200 2.79 -13.63 13.75
N LEU A 201 2.46 -12.35 13.62
CA LEU A 201 2.76 -11.39 14.68
C LEU A 201 1.86 -11.67 15.88
N ALA A 202 2.44 -11.98 17.04
CA ALA A 202 1.68 -12.07 18.28
C ALA A 202 1.23 -10.66 18.70
N VAL A 203 -0.07 -10.51 18.95
CA VAL A 203 -0.66 -9.21 19.30
C VAL A 203 -1.06 -9.17 20.75
N SER A 204 -0.82 -8.05 21.42
CA SER A 204 -1.36 -7.71 22.74
C SER A 204 -1.57 -6.21 22.86
N GLY A 205 -2.51 -5.80 23.70
CA GLY A 205 -2.75 -4.38 23.94
C GLY A 205 -4.19 -4.10 24.33
N ARG A 206 -4.64 -2.91 23.99
CA ARG A 206 -5.97 -2.42 24.37
C ARG A 206 -6.68 -1.79 23.18
N VAL A 207 -7.95 -2.10 23.05
CA VAL A 207 -8.91 -1.41 22.16
C VAL A 207 -9.91 -0.70 23.06
N SER A 208 -10.22 0.56 22.79
CA SER A 208 -11.18 1.35 23.55
C SER A 208 -12.18 2.02 22.61
N GLU A 209 -13.41 2.05 23.05
CA GLU A 209 -14.58 2.60 22.37
C GLU A 209 -15.39 3.41 23.40
N PRO A 210 -16.29 4.29 23.00
CA PRO A 210 -17.11 5.01 23.94
C PRO A 210 -17.82 4.08 24.94
N GLY A 211 -17.47 4.21 26.23
CA GLY A 211 -18.02 3.39 27.31
C GLY A 211 -17.47 1.98 27.46
N ARG A 212 -16.54 1.53 26.60
CA ARG A 212 -15.96 0.18 26.68
C ARG A 212 -14.46 0.20 26.38
N ALA A 213 -13.67 -0.47 27.23
CA ALA A 213 -12.25 -0.72 26.99
C ALA A 213 -11.97 -2.21 27.15
N ARG A 214 -11.25 -2.80 26.20
CA ARG A 214 -10.96 -4.24 26.13
C ARG A 214 -9.47 -4.47 26.07
N ASP A 215 -8.92 -5.26 26.98
CA ASP A 215 -7.60 -5.84 26.77
C ASP A 215 -7.75 -6.98 25.77
N VAL A 216 -6.85 -7.03 24.80
CA VAL A 216 -6.94 -7.95 23.67
C VAL A 216 -5.61 -8.66 23.43
N THR A 217 -5.71 -9.88 22.93
CA THR A 217 -4.58 -10.65 22.37
C THR A 217 -4.96 -11.17 20.99
N GLY A 218 -3.97 -11.63 20.21
CA GLY A 218 -4.31 -12.15 18.89
C GLY A 218 -3.13 -12.46 18.00
N VAL A 219 -3.40 -12.55 16.72
CA VAL A 219 -2.41 -12.78 15.67
C VAL A 219 -2.61 -11.78 14.52
N ALA A 220 -1.52 -11.26 13.99
CA ALA A 220 -1.56 -10.31 12.89
C ALA A 220 -0.59 -10.68 11.76
N TRP A 221 -0.75 -9.97 10.67
CA TRP A 221 0.06 -9.94 9.47
C TRP A 221 0.53 -8.52 9.25
N LEU A 222 1.78 -8.33 8.78
CA LEU A 222 2.27 -7.05 8.31
C LEU A 222 2.82 -7.21 6.90
N ASP A 223 2.48 -6.26 6.03
CA ASP A 223 3.13 -6.02 4.75
C ASP A 223 3.89 -4.71 4.76
N HIS A 224 5.07 -4.73 4.16
CA HIS A 224 5.81 -3.54 3.77
C HIS A 224 6.20 -3.66 2.32
N GLU A 225 5.74 -2.73 1.52
CA GLU A 225 5.88 -2.78 0.07
C GLU A 225 6.11 -1.39 -0.51
N TRP A 226 7.04 -1.29 -1.49
CA TRP A 226 7.31 -0.04 -2.18
C TRP A 226 7.61 -0.26 -3.65
N SER A 227 7.17 0.70 -4.47
CA SER A 227 7.26 0.65 -5.93
C SER A 227 7.21 2.04 -6.56
N SER A 228 7.61 2.09 -7.83
CA SER A 228 7.43 3.26 -8.69
C SER A 228 6.42 3.02 -9.81
N GLU A 229 6.26 1.78 -10.27
CA GLU A 229 5.26 1.36 -11.25
C GLU A 229 4.56 0.09 -10.75
N TYR A 230 3.53 0.28 -9.91
CA TYR A 230 2.84 -0.83 -9.27
C TYR A 230 1.79 -1.48 -10.18
N LEU A 231 0.91 -0.69 -10.81
CA LEU A 231 -0.20 -1.17 -11.62
C LEU A 231 0.02 -0.91 -13.11
N ALA A 232 -0.42 -1.85 -13.92
CA ALA A 232 -0.61 -1.66 -15.35
C ALA A 232 -1.72 -0.63 -15.61
N LYS A 233 -1.68 0.08 -16.75
CA LYS A 233 -2.70 1.09 -17.12
C LYS A 233 -4.09 0.48 -17.33
N GLU A 234 -4.14 -0.76 -17.73
CA GLU A 234 -5.34 -1.59 -17.91
C GLU A 234 -5.92 -2.09 -16.60
N ALA A 235 -5.16 -2.09 -15.49
CA ALA A 235 -5.61 -2.56 -14.20
C ALA A 235 -6.69 -1.65 -13.60
N ALA A 236 -7.71 -2.27 -13.04
CA ALA A 236 -8.76 -1.58 -12.28
C ALA A 236 -8.51 -1.63 -10.77
N GLY A 237 -7.91 -2.73 -10.27
CA GLY A 237 -7.68 -2.95 -8.86
C GLY A 237 -7.08 -4.32 -8.60
N TRP A 238 -7.11 -4.74 -7.35
CA TRP A 238 -6.59 -6.04 -6.94
C TRP A 238 -7.48 -6.70 -5.89
N ASP A 239 -7.35 -8.02 -5.80
CA ASP A 239 -7.77 -8.82 -4.67
C ASP A 239 -6.51 -9.37 -4.01
N TRP A 240 -6.40 -9.23 -2.70
CA TRP A 240 -5.22 -9.64 -1.94
C TRP A 240 -5.64 -10.41 -0.69
N VAL A 241 -4.84 -11.38 -0.28
CA VAL A 241 -5.00 -12.12 0.97
C VAL A 241 -3.67 -12.32 1.68
N GLY A 242 -3.69 -12.17 3.02
CA GLY A 242 -2.63 -12.59 3.92
C GLY A 242 -3.19 -13.58 4.95
N LEU A 243 -2.70 -14.82 4.94
CA LEU A 243 -3.25 -15.91 5.73
C LEU A 243 -2.24 -16.47 6.73
N ASN A 244 -2.60 -16.45 8.01
CA ASN A 244 -1.89 -17.13 9.10
C ASN A 244 -2.58 -18.46 9.38
N LEU A 245 -1.93 -19.59 9.09
CA LEU A 245 -2.51 -20.90 9.32
C LEU A 245 -2.16 -21.44 10.71
N ALA A 246 -3.10 -22.10 11.35
CA ALA A 246 -2.96 -22.63 12.71
C ALA A 246 -1.75 -23.58 12.87
N GLY A 247 -1.35 -24.28 11.79
CA GLY A 247 -0.16 -25.12 11.76
C GLY A 247 1.17 -24.34 11.59
N GLY A 248 1.16 -23.00 11.61
CA GLY A 248 2.36 -22.15 11.46
C GLY A 248 2.73 -21.85 10.00
N GLY A 249 1.95 -22.29 9.03
CA GLY A 249 2.08 -21.93 7.62
C GLY A 249 1.60 -20.50 7.35
N ALA A 250 2.09 -19.89 6.28
CA ALA A 250 1.73 -18.55 5.87
C ALA A 250 1.56 -18.47 4.34
N LEU A 251 0.47 -17.87 3.87
CA LEU A 251 0.23 -17.61 2.45
C LEU A 251 -0.09 -16.15 2.24
N MET A 252 0.65 -15.49 1.37
CA MET A 252 0.21 -14.28 0.68
C MET A 252 -0.18 -14.65 -0.74
N ALA A 253 -1.31 -14.17 -1.21
CA ALA A 253 -1.69 -14.28 -2.60
C ALA A 253 -2.40 -13.00 -3.07
N PHE A 254 -2.26 -12.70 -4.34
CA PHE A 254 -2.96 -11.57 -4.96
C PHE A 254 -3.27 -11.86 -6.42
N ARG A 255 -4.29 -11.17 -6.94
CA ARG A 255 -4.52 -10.99 -8.37
C ARG A 255 -4.78 -9.52 -8.67
N ILE A 256 -4.26 -9.06 -9.79
CA ILE A 256 -4.53 -7.73 -10.36
C ILE A 256 -5.57 -7.92 -11.45
N ARG A 257 -6.67 -7.19 -11.35
CA ARG A 257 -7.82 -7.27 -12.25
C ARG A 257 -7.84 -6.10 -13.22
N GLY A 258 -8.16 -6.38 -14.46
CA GLY A 258 -8.53 -5.39 -15.45
C GLY A 258 -9.96 -4.85 -15.26
N LYS A 259 -10.36 -3.94 -16.13
CA LYS A 259 -11.66 -3.23 -16.03
C LYS A 259 -12.85 -4.14 -16.24
N ASP A 260 -12.69 -5.19 -17.03
CA ASP A 260 -13.74 -6.18 -17.31
C ASP A 260 -13.69 -7.39 -16.35
N GLY A 261 -12.82 -7.29 -15.32
CA GLY A 261 -12.67 -8.31 -14.28
C GLY A 261 -11.71 -9.45 -14.64
N GLU A 262 -11.07 -9.38 -15.82
CA GLU A 262 -10.04 -10.32 -16.26
C GLU A 262 -8.79 -10.25 -15.40
N ASP A 263 -8.06 -11.35 -15.27
CA ASP A 263 -6.80 -11.39 -14.55
C ASP A 263 -5.65 -10.82 -15.41
N VAL A 264 -5.14 -9.66 -15.03
CA VAL A 264 -3.95 -9.04 -15.66
C VAL A 264 -2.69 -9.71 -15.16
N TRP A 265 -2.63 -10.01 -13.86
CA TRP A 265 -1.51 -10.67 -13.21
C TRP A 265 -1.95 -11.30 -11.89
N ALA A 266 -1.29 -12.38 -11.49
CA ALA A 266 -1.46 -12.98 -10.18
C ALA A 266 -0.13 -13.45 -9.61
N GLY A 267 -0.07 -13.73 -8.34
CA GLY A 267 1.10 -14.31 -7.69
C GLY A 267 0.82 -14.67 -6.25
N ALA A 268 1.62 -15.59 -5.74
CA ALA A 268 1.54 -15.95 -4.33
C ALA A 268 2.92 -16.32 -3.78
N THR A 269 3.05 -16.23 -2.47
CA THR A 269 4.18 -16.78 -1.73
C THR A 269 3.66 -17.66 -0.61
N TRP A 270 4.04 -18.91 -0.63
CA TRP A 270 3.70 -19.91 0.37
C TRP A 270 4.91 -20.27 1.22
N ARG A 271 4.72 -20.39 2.52
CA ARG A 271 5.68 -20.97 3.45
C ARG A 271 4.98 -21.94 4.40
N SER A 272 5.36 -23.21 4.39
CA SER A 272 4.95 -24.16 5.42
C SER A 272 5.62 -23.85 6.76
N ALA A 273 5.10 -24.40 7.87
CA ALA A 273 5.71 -24.22 9.18
C ALA A 273 7.18 -24.69 9.17
N GLY A 274 8.08 -23.78 9.51
CA GLY A 274 9.52 -24.05 9.53
C GLY A 274 10.16 -24.29 8.15
N GLY A 275 9.38 -24.20 7.05
CA GLY A 275 9.86 -24.43 5.69
C GLY A 275 10.43 -23.18 5.01
N ALA A 276 10.99 -23.37 3.83
CA ALA A 276 11.40 -22.30 2.94
C ALA A 276 10.19 -21.65 2.24
N ALA A 277 10.31 -20.38 1.91
CA ALA A 277 9.31 -19.69 1.09
C ALA A 277 9.38 -20.21 -0.37
N ARG A 278 8.20 -20.40 -0.97
CA ARG A 278 8.02 -20.77 -2.38
C ARG A 278 7.15 -19.71 -3.04
N SER A 279 7.65 -19.08 -4.09
CA SER A 279 6.87 -18.20 -4.96
C SER A 279 6.10 -19.02 -6.00
N LEU A 280 4.84 -18.65 -6.24
CA LEU A 280 3.94 -19.28 -7.19
C LEU A 280 3.64 -18.31 -8.34
N PRO A 281 3.79 -18.73 -9.60
CA PRO A 281 3.55 -17.88 -10.77
C PRO A 281 2.05 -17.67 -11.02
N PRO A 282 1.66 -16.73 -11.91
CA PRO A 282 0.26 -16.42 -12.19
C PRO A 282 -0.63 -17.62 -12.54
N GLY A 283 -0.14 -18.57 -13.30
CA GLY A 283 -0.89 -19.77 -13.70
C GLY A 283 -1.19 -20.76 -12.56
N GLU A 284 -0.60 -20.57 -11.38
CA GLU A 284 -0.83 -21.40 -10.19
C GLU A 284 -1.70 -20.69 -9.13
N VAL A 285 -2.23 -19.49 -9.43
CA VAL A 285 -3.01 -18.70 -8.46
C VAL A 285 -4.36 -18.34 -9.04
N GLU A 286 -5.42 -18.69 -8.31
CA GLU A 286 -6.80 -18.41 -8.70
C GLU A 286 -7.60 -17.86 -7.53
N PHE A 287 -8.48 -16.89 -7.81
CA PHE A 287 -9.45 -16.32 -6.88
C PHE A 287 -10.86 -16.53 -7.43
N GLN A 288 -11.59 -17.47 -6.86
CA GLN A 288 -12.95 -17.81 -7.26
C GLN A 288 -13.96 -17.25 -6.25
N PRO A 289 -14.87 -16.33 -6.65
CA PRO A 289 -15.95 -15.87 -5.79
C PRO A 289 -16.89 -17.01 -5.37
N LEU A 290 -17.15 -17.11 -4.06
CA LEU A 290 -18.13 -18.05 -3.48
C LEU A 290 -19.43 -17.34 -3.10
N ARG A 291 -19.33 -16.12 -2.56
CA ARG A 291 -20.47 -15.31 -2.15
C ARG A 291 -20.18 -13.84 -2.36
N ARG A 292 -21.21 -13.11 -2.79
CA ARG A 292 -21.16 -11.66 -2.99
C ARG A 292 -22.03 -10.94 -1.96
N TRP A 293 -21.66 -9.72 -1.66
CA TRP A 293 -22.42 -8.80 -0.83
C TRP A 293 -22.47 -7.43 -1.49
N ARG A 294 -23.64 -6.80 -1.44
CA ARG A 294 -23.83 -5.45 -1.97
C ARG A 294 -23.87 -4.44 -0.82
N SER A 295 -22.97 -3.48 -0.87
CA SER A 295 -22.94 -2.40 0.13
C SER A 295 -24.23 -1.57 0.10
N PRO A 296 -24.90 -1.39 1.25
CA PRO A 296 -26.06 -0.51 1.33
C PRO A 296 -25.69 0.97 1.22
N ARG A 297 -24.42 1.35 1.40
CA ARG A 297 -23.93 2.72 1.35
C ARG A 297 -23.53 3.17 -0.05
N THR A 298 -22.81 2.33 -0.76
CA THR A 298 -22.21 2.67 -2.07
C THR A 298 -22.90 1.96 -3.23
N GLY A 299 -23.67 0.90 -2.97
CA GLY A 299 -24.26 0.04 -3.98
C GLY A 299 -23.27 -0.90 -4.66
N VAL A 300 -21.98 -0.86 -4.28
CA VAL A 300 -20.93 -1.72 -4.83
C VAL A 300 -21.12 -3.15 -4.40
N GLU A 301 -20.88 -4.08 -5.33
CA GLU A 301 -20.94 -5.51 -5.05
C GLU A 301 -19.54 -6.10 -4.94
N TYR A 302 -19.22 -6.68 -3.78
CA TYR A 302 -17.93 -7.28 -3.47
C TYR A 302 -18.06 -8.81 -3.33
N PRO A 303 -17.09 -9.60 -3.85
CA PRO A 303 -17.02 -11.04 -3.61
C PRO A 303 -16.36 -11.33 -2.25
N ILE A 304 -17.10 -11.15 -1.17
CA ILE A 304 -16.59 -11.17 0.21
C ILE A 304 -16.23 -12.56 0.75
N ALA A 305 -16.73 -13.64 0.12
CA ALA A 305 -16.25 -14.99 0.37
C ALA A 305 -15.62 -15.53 -0.92
N MET A 306 -14.42 -16.07 -0.79
CA MET A 306 -13.56 -16.45 -1.90
C MET A 306 -12.99 -17.85 -1.69
N ARG A 307 -12.87 -18.63 -2.76
CA ARG A 307 -11.90 -19.72 -2.82
C ARG A 307 -10.62 -19.19 -3.42
N VAL A 308 -9.51 -19.38 -2.70
CA VAL A 308 -8.16 -19.05 -3.19
C VAL A 308 -7.40 -20.35 -3.39
N THR A 309 -6.95 -20.57 -4.62
CA THR A 309 -6.07 -21.67 -4.99
C THR A 309 -4.66 -21.14 -5.22
N ALA A 310 -3.67 -21.82 -4.66
CA ALA A 310 -2.26 -21.48 -4.81
C ALA A 310 -1.43 -22.78 -4.93
N GLY A 311 -1.10 -23.18 -6.15
CA GLY A 311 -0.53 -24.50 -6.45
C GLY A 311 -1.49 -25.61 -6.01
N ASP A 312 -0.98 -26.51 -5.15
CA ASP A 312 -1.76 -27.63 -4.62
C ASP A 312 -2.65 -27.26 -3.41
N LEU A 313 -2.63 -25.99 -2.98
CA LEU A 313 -3.37 -25.51 -1.82
C LEU A 313 -4.68 -24.87 -2.28
N ALA A 314 -5.78 -25.15 -1.54
CA ALA A 314 -7.06 -24.50 -1.77
C ALA A 314 -7.73 -24.16 -0.43
N PHE A 315 -8.12 -22.91 -0.28
CA PHE A 315 -8.72 -22.36 0.93
C PHE A 315 -10.00 -21.62 0.61
N ASP A 316 -11.06 -21.88 1.37
CA ASP A 316 -12.28 -21.10 1.37
C ASP A 316 -12.17 -20.01 2.44
N LEU A 317 -12.34 -18.78 2.03
CA LEU A 317 -12.28 -17.62 2.90
C LEU A 317 -13.71 -17.17 3.24
N GLU A 318 -14.03 -17.16 4.52
CA GLU A 318 -15.32 -16.75 5.05
C GLU A 318 -15.15 -15.48 5.88
N PRO A 319 -15.84 -14.37 5.55
CA PRO A 319 -15.70 -13.12 6.28
C PRO A 319 -16.20 -13.22 7.71
N LEU A 320 -15.57 -12.48 8.63
CA LEU A 320 -16.02 -12.34 10.02
C LEU A 320 -17.42 -11.71 10.07
N MET A 321 -17.67 -10.73 9.21
CA MET A 321 -18.97 -10.10 8.95
C MET A 321 -18.99 -9.56 7.53
N ASP A 322 -20.16 -9.32 6.96
CA ASP A 322 -20.29 -8.92 5.55
C ASP A 322 -19.89 -7.48 5.30
N ASP A 323 -20.28 -6.56 6.18
CA ASP A 323 -20.04 -5.15 6.03
C ASP A 323 -18.67 -4.74 6.58
N GLN A 324 -17.64 -4.99 5.77
CA GLN A 324 -16.27 -4.55 6.05
C GLN A 324 -15.78 -3.56 4.96
N GLU A 325 -16.71 -2.76 4.40
CA GLU A 325 -16.40 -1.71 3.43
C GLU A 325 -15.78 -0.49 4.12
N LEU A 326 -14.64 -0.02 3.61
CA LEU A 326 -13.91 1.16 4.03
C LEU A 326 -14.05 2.29 3.01
N ASP A 327 -14.59 3.43 3.45
CA ASP A 327 -14.72 4.64 2.65
C ASP A 327 -13.53 5.58 2.89
N ALA A 328 -12.54 5.50 2.02
CA ALA A 328 -11.33 6.31 2.06
C ALA A 328 -11.36 7.51 1.10
N ARG A 329 -12.55 7.95 0.66
CA ARG A 329 -12.67 9.08 -0.27
C ARG A 329 -12.10 10.39 0.28
N GLY A 330 -12.05 10.56 1.60
CA GLY A 330 -11.50 11.73 2.26
C GLY A 330 -9.97 11.82 2.25
N SER A 331 -9.26 10.72 1.98
CA SER A 331 -7.81 10.65 1.96
C SER A 331 -7.27 10.19 0.60
N THR A 332 -7.44 8.93 0.25
CA THR A 332 -6.90 8.33 -0.98
C THR A 332 -7.87 8.39 -2.16
N GLY A 333 -9.10 8.86 -1.96
CA GLY A 333 -10.10 9.02 -3.02
C GLY A 333 -10.74 7.72 -3.48
N THR A 334 -10.68 6.63 -2.69
CA THR A 334 -11.19 5.31 -3.05
C THR A 334 -12.17 4.76 -2.01
N VAL A 335 -12.92 3.74 -2.41
CA VAL A 335 -13.70 2.88 -1.51
C VAL A 335 -13.29 1.44 -1.81
N TYR A 336 -13.06 0.65 -0.78
CA TYR A 336 -12.66 -0.75 -0.92
C TYR A 336 -13.24 -1.59 0.22
N TRP A 337 -13.30 -2.89 0.03
CA TRP A 337 -13.68 -3.81 1.08
C TRP A 337 -12.43 -4.45 1.65
N GLU A 338 -12.31 -4.47 2.98
CA GLU A 338 -11.15 -4.98 3.67
C GLU A 338 -11.59 -5.66 4.96
N GLY A 339 -11.46 -6.98 5.00
CA GLY A 339 -12.09 -7.73 6.05
C GLY A 339 -11.30 -8.91 6.60
N ALA A 340 -11.48 -9.10 7.90
CA ALA A 340 -11.07 -10.30 8.60
C ALA A 340 -11.82 -11.52 8.03
N VAL A 341 -11.07 -12.58 7.68
CA VAL A 341 -11.63 -13.83 7.13
C VAL A 341 -11.14 -15.05 7.89
N ARG A 342 -12.03 -16.04 8.09
CA ARG A 342 -11.66 -17.39 8.50
C ARG A 342 -11.21 -18.18 7.29
N VAL A 343 -10.15 -18.96 7.48
CA VAL A 343 -9.57 -19.81 6.44
C VAL A 343 -10.04 -21.22 6.66
N ARG A 344 -10.73 -21.81 5.68
CA ARG A 344 -11.28 -23.16 5.76
C ARG A 344 -10.80 -24.05 4.62
N SER A 345 -10.73 -25.35 4.85
CA SER A 345 -10.59 -26.37 3.82
C SER A 345 -11.29 -27.65 4.27
N GLY A 346 -12.08 -28.27 3.41
CA GLY A 346 -12.86 -29.46 3.75
C GLY A 346 -13.79 -29.27 4.97
N GLY A 347 -14.31 -28.05 5.17
CA GLY A 347 -15.21 -27.70 6.28
C GLY A 347 -14.51 -27.43 7.63
N LYS A 348 -13.17 -27.61 7.72
CA LYS A 348 -12.38 -27.33 8.94
C LYS A 348 -11.78 -25.94 8.87
N GLU A 349 -11.80 -25.21 9.98
CA GLU A 349 -11.03 -23.96 10.12
C GLU A 349 -9.53 -24.30 10.25
N LEU A 350 -8.72 -23.75 9.35
CA LEU A 350 -7.29 -23.97 9.28
C LEU A 350 -6.47 -22.74 9.70
N GLY A 351 -7.11 -21.61 9.86
CA GLY A 351 -6.43 -20.37 10.21
C GLY A 351 -7.29 -19.14 10.05
N ARG A 352 -6.62 -18.00 10.08
CA ARG A 352 -7.24 -16.67 10.01
C ARG A 352 -6.43 -15.76 9.10
N GLY A 353 -7.07 -14.81 8.48
CA GLY A 353 -6.40 -13.87 7.59
C GLY A 353 -7.23 -12.63 7.33
N TYR A 354 -6.81 -11.91 6.31
CA TYR A 354 -7.51 -10.76 5.76
C TYR A 354 -7.64 -10.91 4.26
N LEU A 355 -8.77 -10.42 3.73
CA LEU A 355 -9.05 -10.28 2.31
C LEU A 355 -9.25 -8.79 2.02
N GLU A 356 -8.55 -8.27 1.02
CA GLU A 356 -8.68 -6.90 0.52
C GLU A 356 -9.19 -6.94 -0.92
N LEU A 357 -10.20 -6.12 -1.23
CA LEU A 357 -10.88 -6.04 -2.52
C LEU A 357 -10.92 -4.58 -2.97
N THR A 358 -10.00 -4.19 -3.85
CA THR A 358 -9.91 -2.81 -4.36
C THR A 358 -10.42 -2.68 -5.79
N GLY A 359 -10.73 -1.47 -6.21
CA GLY A 359 -11.11 -1.18 -7.61
C GLY A 359 -12.51 -1.64 -8.01
N TYR A 360 -13.35 -2.06 -7.07
CA TYR A 360 -14.75 -2.42 -7.33
C TYR A 360 -15.67 -1.19 -7.39
N TRP A 361 -15.38 -0.15 -6.63
CA TRP A 361 -16.11 1.12 -6.68
C TRP A 361 -15.69 1.97 -7.88
N SER A 362 -14.41 2.10 -8.09
CA SER A 362 -13.80 2.78 -9.25
C SER A 362 -12.37 2.28 -9.43
N PRO A 363 -11.80 2.34 -10.64
CA PRO A 363 -10.40 1.97 -10.86
C PRO A 363 -9.45 2.74 -9.93
N VAL A 364 -8.52 2.00 -9.32
CA VAL A 364 -7.51 2.56 -8.41
C VAL A 364 -6.51 3.40 -9.21
N LYS A 365 -6.19 4.58 -8.70
CA LYS A 365 -5.16 5.48 -9.23
C LYS A 365 -4.04 5.60 -8.19
N LEU A 366 -2.85 5.07 -8.49
CA LEU A 366 -1.66 5.12 -7.65
C LEU A 366 -0.65 6.14 -8.17
#